data_1f14263c50337b35f6732dbc69a7b601
#
_entry.id   1f14263c50337b35f6732dbc69a7b601
#
_cell.length_a   1.000
_cell.length_b   1.000
_cell.length_c   1.000
_cell.angle_alpha   90.00
_cell.angle_beta   90.00
_cell.angle_gamma   90.00
#
_symmetry.space_group_name_H-M   'P 1'
#
loop_
_entity.id
_entity.type
_entity.pdbx_description
1 polymer ?
#
loop_
_entity_poly.entity_id
_entity_poly.type
_entity_poly.pdbx_seq_one_letter_code
_entity_poly.pdbx_strand_id
1 'polypeptide(L)'
;MTEASHHIADARKDNWVERLLPPSIVPYAQLMRLDRPVGWWLLLLPCWWGLFLAQIAQGGGLPNFWFAALVLLGAIVMRGAGCTLNDIIDRRFDALVARTRARPIPSGRVSVVQALLFLAGLSLTGLAILLQFNTFTVVLGAASLGIVAIYPFMKRITNWPQLILGLAFNWGALVGWGAVLGSLSWPAVMLYVHAKGAQGFRYAFAPGGLVGCCEDDIADCT
;
A
#
# COMPACT_ATOMS: atom_id res chain seq x y z
N MET A 1 -2.61 -28.76 26.53
CA MET A 1 -2.17 -27.40 26.18
C MET A 1 -2.69 -27.14 24.77
N THR A 2 -3.84 -26.48 24.66
CA THR A 2 -4.51 -26.18 23.40
C THR A 2 -3.65 -25.21 22.59
N GLU A 3 -3.28 -25.60 21.37
CA GLU A 3 -2.73 -24.68 20.36
C GLU A 3 -3.66 -23.48 20.25
N ALA A 4 -3.27 -22.38 20.90
CA ALA A 4 -3.94 -21.10 20.71
C ALA A 4 -3.77 -20.76 19.23
N SER A 5 -4.87 -20.79 18.49
CA SER A 5 -4.90 -20.50 17.07
C SER A 5 -4.26 -19.12 16.85
N HIS A 6 -3.05 -19.10 16.30
CA HIS A 6 -2.34 -17.87 15.87
C HIS A 6 -3.03 -17.20 14.68
N HIS A 7 -4.31 -17.50 14.48
CA HIS A 7 -5.10 -16.98 13.40
C HIS A 7 -5.43 -15.49 13.66
N ILE A 8 -4.95 -14.63 12.79
CA ILE A 8 -5.34 -13.22 12.78
C ILE A 8 -6.82 -13.17 12.37
N ALA A 9 -7.68 -12.61 13.21
CA ALA A 9 -9.14 -12.66 13.06
C ALA A 9 -9.63 -12.07 11.71
N ASP A 10 -8.87 -11.15 11.13
CA ASP A 10 -9.15 -10.52 9.84
C ASP A 10 -8.42 -11.17 8.65
N ALA A 11 -7.66 -12.26 8.86
CA ALA A 11 -7.05 -13.07 7.80
C ALA A 11 -8.01 -14.20 7.35
N ARG A 12 -8.02 -14.53 6.05
CA ARG A 12 -8.77 -15.68 5.54
C ARG A 12 -8.28 -16.96 6.19
N LYS A 13 -9.21 -17.82 6.64
CA LYS A 13 -8.91 -19.10 7.31
C LYS A 13 -8.08 -20.08 6.48
N ASP A 14 -7.89 -19.85 5.20
CA ASP A 14 -7.18 -20.74 4.26
C ASP A 14 -6.16 -19.91 3.48
N ASN A 15 -5.17 -19.35 4.21
CA ASN A 15 -4.23 -18.42 3.65
C ASN A 15 -3.05 -19.14 2.99
N TRP A 16 -2.80 -18.87 1.71
CA TRP A 16 -1.68 -19.41 0.95
C TRP A 16 -0.31 -19.12 1.61
N VAL A 17 -0.20 -17.99 2.33
CA VAL A 17 1.01 -17.59 3.07
C VAL A 17 1.36 -18.62 4.15
N GLU A 18 0.37 -19.10 4.90
CA GLU A 18 0.58 -20.08 5.97
C GLU A 18 0.81 -21.48 5.42
N ARG A 19 0.31 -21.77 4.19
CA ARG A 19 0.49 -23.08 3.54
C ARG A 19 1.84 -23.25 2.85
N LEU A 20 2.35 -22.19 2.22
CA LEU A 20 3.51 -22.27 1.33
C LEU A 20 4.80 -21.75 1.95
N LEU A 21 4.71 -20.87 2.97
CA LEU A 21 5.89 -20.25 3.55
C LEU A 21 6.32 -20.95 4.84
N PRO A 22 7.64 -21.03 5.09
CA PRO A 22 8.16 -21.50 6.38
C PRO A 22 7.64 -20.66 7.54
N PRO A 23 7.40 -21.26 8.74
CA PRO A 23 6.86 -20.55 9.91
C PRO A 23 7.65 -19.30 10.32
N SER A 24 8.95 -19.26 10.04
CA SER A 24 9.83 -18.11 10.31
C SER A 24 9.55 -16.90 9.40
N ILE A 25 9.05 -17.12 8.19
CA ILE A 25 8.79 -16.08 7.19
C ILE A 25 7.34 -15.59 7.27
N VAL A 26 6.41 -16.43 7.71
CA VAL A 26 4.98 -16.12 7.81
C VAL A 26 4.70 -14.77 8.51
N PRO A 27 5.31 -14.42 9.67
CA PRO A 27 5.04 -13.15 10.33
C PRO A 27 5.43 -11.94 9.47
N TYR A 28 6.51 -12.02 8.70
CA TYR A 28 6.96 -10.95 7.81
C TYR A 28 6.05 -10.81 6.58
N ALA A 29 5.58 -11.93 6.01
CA ALA A 29 4.60 -11.90 4.93
C ALA A 29 3.25 -11.32 5.39
N GLN A 30 2.86 -11.57 6.65
CA GLN A 30 1.69 -10.96 7.29
C GLN A 30 1.89 -9.46 7.53
N LEU A 31 3.08 -8.99 7.91
CA LEU A 31 3.42 -7.56 7.99
C LEU A 31 3.27 -6.85 6.64
N MET A 32 3.72 -7.50 5.56
CA MET A 32 3.54 -6.98 4.19
C MET A 32 2.10 -7.07 3.67
N ARG A 33 1.21 -7.73 4.41
CA ARG A 33 -0.17 -7.99 3.95
C ARG A 33 -0.23 -8.75 2.62
N LEU A 34 0.71 -9.69 2.37
CA LEU A 34 0.71 -10.52 1.15
C LEU A 34 -0.49 -11.48 1.10
N ASP A 35 -1.05 -11.80 2.25
CA ASP A 35 -2.30 -12.55 2.41
C ASP A 35 -3.53 -11.83 1.79
N ARG A 36 -3.41 -10.52 1.51
CA ARG A 36 -4.48 -9.66 0.96
C ARG A 36 -4.00 -8.90 -0.26
N PRO A 37 -4.09 -9.50 -1.46
CA PRO A 37 -3.54 -8.93 -2.67
C PRO A 37 -4.22 -7.62 -3.10
N VAL A 38 -5.45 -7.34 -2.66
CA VAL A 38 -6.19 -6.13 -3.04
C VAL A 38 -5.41 -4.85 -2.79
N GLY A 39 -4.66 -4.78 -1.68
CA GLY A 39 -3.92 -3.56 -1.32
C GLY A 39 -2.83 -3.17 -2.29
N TRP A 40 -2.02 -4.11 -2.80
CA TRP A 40 -0.99 -3.78 -3.79
C TRP A 40 -1.56 -3.66 -5.21
N TRP A 41 -2.69 -4.30 -5.53
CA TRP A 41 -3.42 -4.05 -6.77
C TRP A 41 -3.87 -2.59 -6.88
N LEU A 42 -4.40 -2.02 -5.81
CA LEU A 42 -4.82 -0.61 -5.77
C LEU A 42 -3.66 0.36 -6.03
N LEU A 43 -2.44 0.00 -5.65
CA LEU A 43 -1.25 0.81 -5.93
C LEU A 43 -0.74 0.58 -7.35
N LEU A 44 -0.81 -0.66 -7.84
CA LEU A 44 -0.29 -1.09 -9.14
C LEU A 44 -1.11 -0.54 -10.32
N LEU A 45 -2.44 -0.66 -10.25
CA LEU A 45 -3.31 -0.32 -11.38
C LEU A 45 -3.16 1.13 -11.84
N PRO A 46 -3.14 2.15 -10.97
CA PRO A 46 -2.87 3.52 -11.40
C PRO A 46 -1.50 3.68 -12.07
N CYS A 47 -0.46 2.99 -11.57
CA CYS A 47 0.87 3.02 -12.16
C CYS A 47 0.84 2.46 -13.59
N TRP A 48 0.21 1.31 -13.81
CA TRP A 48 0.08 0.71 -15.14
C TRP A 48 -0.73 1.60 -16.08
N TRP A 49 -1.83 2.19 -15.61
CA TRP A 49 -2.62 3.13 -16.42
C TRP A 49 -1.77 4.33 -16.87
N GLY A 50 -0.98 4.92 -15.96
CA GLY A 50 -0.06 5.99 -16.30
C GLY A 50 1.00 5.56 -17.32
N LEU A 51 1.60 4.37 -17.13
CA LEU A 51 2.61 3.81 -18.02
C LEU A 51 2.05 3.54 -19.42
N PHE A 52 0.89 2.90 -19.54
CA PHE A 52 0.26 2.60 -20.83
C PHE A 52 -0.22 3.87 -21.55
N LEU A 53 -0.78 4.82 -20.80
CA LEU A 53 -1.21 6.10 -21.38
C LEU A 53 -0.01 6.90 -21.93
N ALA A 54 1.12 6.88 -21.21
CA ALA A 54 2.35 7.50 -21.67
C ALA A 54 2.89 6.84 -22.94
N GLN A 55 2.82 5.52 -23.05
CA GLN A 55 3.22 4.78 -24.24
C GLN A 55 2.36 5.12 -25.46
N ILE A 56 1.05 5.23 -25.26
CA ILE A 56 0.11 5.67 -26.32
C ILE A 56 0.45 7.10 -26.76
N ALA A 57 0.77 7.99 -25.84
CA ALA A 57 1.13 9.38 -26.13
C ALA A 57 2.44 9.51 -26.93
N GLN A 58 3.34 8.53 -26.85
CA GLN A 58 4.57 8.44 -27.68
C GLN A 58 4.36 7.89 -29.09
N GLY A 59 3.13 7.61 -29.49
CA GLY A 59 2.83 7.07 -30.82
C GLY A 59 2.41 5.60 -30.79
N GLY A 60 2.19 5.04 -29.63
CA GLY A 60 1.76 3.64 -29.44
C GLY A 60 2.92 2.65 -29.46
N GLY A 61 2.56 1.37 -29.50
CA GLY A 61 3.50 0.26 -29.45
C GLY A 61 3.28 -0.61 -28.22
N LEU A 62 4.04 -1.70 -28.12
CA LEU A 62 3.99 -2.56 -26.94
C LEU A 62 4.62 -1.85 -25.73
N PRO A 63 4.00 -1.97 -24.56
CA PRO A 63 4.54 -1.37 -23.34
C PRO A 63 5.90 -1.99 -23.01
N ASN A 64 6.77 -1.21 -22.39
CA ASN A 64 8.03 -1.73 -21.89
C ASN A 64 7.75 -2.67 -20.71
N PHE A 65 7.80 -3.98 -20.96
CA PHE A 65 7.53 -5.01 -19.95
C PHE A 65 8.50 -4.94 -18.78
N TRP A 66 9.72 -4.45 -18.99
CA TRP A 66 10.66 -4.23 -17.89
C TRP A 66 10.15 -3.18 -16.91
N PHE A 67 9.67 -2.04 -17.40
CA PHE A 67 9.07 -1.02 -16.53
C PHE A 67 7.79 -1.51 -15.85
N ALA A 68 6.97 -2.27 -16.56
CA ALA A 68 5.76 -2.86 -16.00
C ALA A 68 6.08 -3.85 -14.85
N ALA A 69 7.15 -4.65 -14.99
CA ALA A 69 7.62 -5.56 -13.95
C ALA A 69 8.24 -4.82 -12.76
N LEU A 70 9.05 -3.78 -13.00
CA LEU A 70 9.61 -2.95 -11.93
C LEU A 70 8.53 -2.26 -11.12
N VAL A 71 7.49 -1.73 -11.79
CA VAL A 71 6.33 -1.10 -11.13
C VAL A 71 5.55 -2.12 -10.31
N LEU A 72 5.36 -3.34 -10.80
CA LEU A 72 4.72 -4.43 -10.05
C LEU A 72 5.49 -4.75 -8.77
N LEU A 73 6.80 -4.98 -8.89
CA LEU A 73 7.66 -5.26 -7.72
C LEU A 73 7.66 -4.09 -6.75
N GLY A 74 7.77 -2.86 -7.26
CA GLY A 74 7.72 -1.63 -6.47
C GLY A 74 6.40 -1.49 -5.71
N ALA A 75 5.27 -1.79 -6.33
CA ALA A 75 3.96 -1.73 -5.69
C ALA A 75 3.84 -2.72 -4.52
N ILE A 76 4.31 -3.96 -4.70
CA ILE A 76 4.31 -4.99 -3.64
C ILE A 76 5.20 -4.56 -2.47
N VAL A 77 6.44 -4.15 -2.76
CA VAL A 77 7.44 -3.77 -1.76
C VAL A 77 7.00 -2.52 -0.99
N MET A 78 6.56 -1.47 -1.69
CA MET A 78 6.16 -0.21 -1.05
C MET A 78 4.84 -0.35 -0.29
N ARG A 79 3.91 -1.19 -0.76
CA ARG A 79 2.73 -1.54 0.03
C ARG A 79 3.12 -2.25 1.31
N GLY A 80 4.04 -3.21 1.23
CA GLY A 80 4.58 -3.91 2.40
C GLY A 80 5.26 -2.97 3.39
N ALA A 81 6.07 -2.04 2.91
CA ALA A 81 6.72 -1.03 3.74
C ALA A 81 5.70 -0.13 4.45
N GLY A 82 4.68 0.36 3.72
CA GLY A 82 3.62 1.18 4.30
C GLY A 82 2.81 0.45 5.38
N CYS A 83 2.46 -0.82 5.16
CA CYS A 83 1.77 -1.65 6.16
C CYS A 83 2.63 -1.89 7.40
N THR A 84 3.91 -2.23 7.21
CA THR A 84 4.84 -2.45 8.32
C THR A 84 5.03 -1.17 9.15
N LEU A 85 5.17 -0.01 8.51
CA LEU A 85 5.25 1.28 9.19
C LEU A 85 3.99 1.56 10.01
N ASN A 86 2.82 1.33 9.42
CA ASN A 86 1.54 1.52 10.12
C ASN A 86 1.43 0.61 11.35
N ASP A 87 1.76 -0.69 11.22
CA ASP A 87 1.72 -1.65 12.33
C ASP A 87 2.73 -1.28 13.45
N ILE A 88 3.89 -0.68 13.12
CA ILE A 88 4.85 -0.17 14.11
C ILE A 88 4.27 1.04 14.88
N ILE A 89 3.62 1.98 14.15
CA ILE A 89 3.06 3.20 14.76
C ILE A 89 1.85 2.85 15.63
N ASP A 90 0.96 2.00 15.15
CA ASP A 90 -0.31 1.67 15.81
C ASP A 90 -0.18 0.52 16.83
N ARG A 91 1.01 -0.06 17.03
CA ARG A 91 1.24 -1.26 17.87
C ARG A 91 0.60 -1.22 19.26
N ARG A 92 0.51 -0.03 19.89
CA ARG A 92 -0.10 0.13 21.23
C ARG A 92 -1.62 0.05 21.16
N PHE A 93 -2.22 0.62 20.13
CA PHE A 93 -3.67 0.54 19.89
C PHE A 93 -4.08 -0.85 19.45
N ASP A 94 -3.32 -1.45 18.54
CA ASP A 94 -3.55 -2.81 18.04
C ASP A 94 -3.53 -3.88 19.16
N ALA A 95 -2.75 -3.66 20.20
CA ALA A 95 -2.69 -4.56 21.36
C ALA A 95 -3.99 -4.51 22.21
N LEU A 96 -4.74 -3.41 22.18
CA LEU A 96 -5.97 -3.22 22.95
C LEU A 96 -7.20 -3.79 22.25
N VAL A 97 -7.17 -3.90 20.91
CA VAL A 97 -8.31 -4.35 20.11
C VAL A 97 -8.22 -5.85 19.89
N ALA A 98 -9.28 -6.59 20.21
CA ALA A 98 -9.30 -8.06 20.13
C ALA A 98 -8.95 -8.60 18.71
N ARG A 99 -9.39 -7.90 17.65
CA ARG A 99 -9.17 -8.26 16.27
C ARG A 99 -7.71 -8.10 15.81
N THR A 100 -7.02 -7.06 16.27
CA THR A 100 -5.65 -6.71 15.84
C THR A 100 -4.57 -7.21 16.78
N ARG A 101 -4.93 -7.65 17.99
CA ARG A 101 -4.02 -8.18 19.01
C ARG A 101 -3.19 -9.37 18.51
N ALA A 102 -3.71 -10.16 17.57
CA ALA A 102 -3.03 -11.32 16.97
C ALA A 102 -2.02 -10.94 15.86
N ARG A 103 -1.90 -9.65 15.49
CA ARG A 103 -0.90 -9.19 14.51
C ARG A 103 0.52 -9.47 14.98
N PRO A 104 1.51 -9.60 14.06
CA PRO A 104 2.87 -10.03 14.39
C PRO A 104 3.58 -9.19 15.47
N ILE A 105 3.41 -7.86 15.48
CA ILE A 105 4.06 -6.98 16.45
C ILE A 105 3.35 -7.02 17.81
N PRO A 106 2.03 -6.79 17.92
CA PRO A 106 1.32 -6.85 19.21
C PRO A 106 1.39 -8.21 19.87
N SER A 107 1.38 -9.31 19.09
CA SER A 107 1.50 -10.69 19.61
C SER A 107 2.92 -11.09 20.05
N GLY A 108 3.92 -10.23 19.82
CA GLY A 108 5.31 -10.51 20.16
C GLY A 108 6.03 -11.48 19.21
N ARG A 109 5.40 -11.91 18.11
CA ARG A 109 6.05 -12.80 17.11
C ARG A 109 7.16 -12.09 16.33
N VAL A 110 7.08 -10.77 16.20
CA VAL A 110 8.12 -9.91 15.60
C VAL A 110 8.40 -8.77 16.57
N SER A 111 9.65 -8.58 16.94
CA SER A 111 10.05 -7.44 17.76
C SER A 111 10.01 -6.14 16.95
N VAL A 112 9.87 -5.00 17.64
CA VAL A 112 9.87 -3.68 16.98
C VAL A 112 11.18 -3.44 16.23
N VAL A 113 12.31 -3.91 16.75
CA VAL A 113 13.62 -3.77 16.09
C VAL A 113 13.67 -4.60 14.80
N GLN A 114 13.18 -5.84 14.84
CA GLN A 114 13.09 -6.68 13.64
C GLN A 114 12.16 -6.05 12.58
N ALA A 115 11.01 -5.50 13.00
CA ALA A 115 10.09 -4.81 12.11
C ALA A 115 10.72 -3.55 11.49
N LEU A 116 11.52 -2.78 12.24
CA LEU A 116 12.26 -1.62 11.73
C LEU A 116 13.36 -2.02 10.73
N LEU A 117 14.12 -3.08 11.02
CA LEU A 117 15.11 -3.61 10.08
C LEU A 117 14.45 -4.12 8.80
N PHE A 118 13.32 -4.80 8.92
CA PHE A 118 12.54 -5.27 7.79
C PHE A 118 12.00 -4.10 6.96
N LEU A 119 11.45 -3.07 7.60
CA LEU A 119 11.01 -1.83 6.96
C LEU A 119 12.16 -1.14 6.20
N ALA A 120 13.34 -1.05 6.81
CA ALA A 120 14.52 -0.50 6.16
C ALA A 120 14.91 -1.31 4.92
N GLY A 121 14.90 -2.64 5.00
CA GLY A 121 15.16 -3.53 3.87
C GLY A 121 14.17 -3.32 2.72
N LEU A 122 12.87 -3.26 3.03
CA LEU A 122 11.83 -2.96 2.03
C LEU A 122 12.02 -1.58 1.40
N SER A 123 12.34 -0.56 2.22
CA SER A 123 12.56 0.81 1.73
C SER A 123 13.78 0.90 0.82
N LEU A 124 14.88 0.22 1.17
CA LEU A 124 16.07 0.14 0.32
C LEU A 124 15.79 -0.60 -0.98
N THR A 125 15.05 -1.69 -0.94
CA THR A 125 14.61 -2.42 -2.14
C THR A 125 13.73 -1.53 -3.02
N GLY A 126 12.78 -0.82 -2.44
CA GLY A 126 11.94 0.16 -3.15
C GLY A 126 12.77 1.28 -3.79
N LEU A 127 13.77 1.80 -3.07
CA LEU A 127 14.71 2.78 -3.60
C LEU A 127 15.54 2.21 -4.77
N ALA A 128 16.05 0.99 -4.65
CA ALA A 128 16.82 0.34 -5.72
C ALA A 128 15.97 0.14 -6.98
N ILE A 129 14.69 -0.19 -6.84
CA ILE A 129 13.73 -0.26 -7.95
C ILE A 129 13.51 1.14 -8.54
N LEU A 130 13.30 2.14 -7.71
CA LEU A 130 13.04 3.52 -8.14
C LEU A 130 14.23 4.11 -8.92
N LEU A 131 15.45 3.81 -8.52
CA LEU A 131 16.68 4.27 -9.19
C LEU A 131 16.88 3.67 -10.60
N GLN A 132 16.10 2.67 -10.99
CA GLN A 132 16.11 2.13 -12.37
C GLN A 132 15.36 3.05 -13.36
N PHE A 133 14.62 4.02 -12.88
CA PHE A 133 13.88 4.97 -13.69
C PHE A 133 14.67 6.26 -13.92
N ASN A 134 14.13 7.14 -14.75
CA ASN A 134 14.73 8.45 -15.01
C ASN A 134 14.66 9.35 -13.75
N THR A 135 15.53 10.37 -13.70
CA THR A 135 15.67 11.29 -12.56
C THR A 135 14.36 11.97 -12.18
N PHE A 136 13.54 12.31 -13.17
CA PHE A 136 12.23 12.93 -12.93
C PHE A 136 11.32 11.99 -12.12
N THR A 137 11.26 10.72 -12.49
CA THR A 137 10.48 9.70 -11.78
C THR A 137 11.02 9.43 -10.39
N VAL A 138 12.34 9.48 -10.21
CA VAL A 138 12.97 9.36 -8.88
C VAL A 138 12.51 10.49 -7.96
N VAL A 139 12.54 11.74 -8.42
CA VAL A 139 12.06 12.90 -7.65
C VAL A 139 10.56 12.77 -7.35
N LEU A 140 9.78 12.36 -8.34
CA LEU A 140 8.33 12.19 -8.19
C LEU A 140 7.99 11.05 -7.21
N GLY A 141 8.72 9.94 -7.27
CA GLY A 141 8.60 8.83 -6.32
C GLY A 141 9.00 9.23 -4.90
N ALA A 142 10.10 9.96 -4.76
CA ALA A 142 10.52 10.50 -3.46
C ALA A 142 9.47 11.46 -2.85
N ALA A 143 8.85 12.30 -3.68
CA ALA A 143 7.76 13.19 -3.23
C ALA A 143 6.56 12.43 -2.68
N SER A 144 6.26 11.22 -3.19
CA SER A 144 5.18 10.38 -2.67
C SER A 144 5.39 9.94 -1.22
N LEU A 145 6.66 9.79 -0.79
CA LEU A 145 6.99 9.41 0.59
C LEU A 145 6.52 10.48 1.59
N GLY A 146 6.50 11.75 1.20
CA GLY A 146 5.94 12.84 2.01
C GLY A 146 4.46 12.61 2.31
N ILE A 147 3.67 12.22 1.32
CA ILE A 147 2.23 11.93 1.48
C ILE A 147 2.04 10.69 2.37
N VAL A 148 2.82 9.64 2.14
CA VAL A 148 2.78 8.40 2.93
C VAL A 148 3.18 8.65 4.39
N ALA A 149 4.19 9.49 4.63
CA ALA A 149 4.63 9.84 5.99
C ALA A 149 3.59 10.68 6.76
N ILE A 150 2.86 11.54 6.07
CA ILE A 150 1.82 12.39 6.66
C ILE A 150 0.54 11.57 6.97
N TYR A 151 0.25 10.52 6.21
CA TYR A 151 -0.98 9.75 6.33
C TYR A 151 -1.32 9.25 7.75
N PRO A 152 -0.39 8.65 8.55
CA PRO A 152 -0.70 8.20 9.90
C PRO A 152 -1.14 9.32 10.85
N PHE A 153 -0.62 10.55 10.65
CA PHE A 153 -0.99 11.72 11.44
C PHE A 153 -2.35 12.27 11.01
N MET A 154 -2.62 12.27 9.73
CA MET A 154 -3.90 12.77 9.18
C MET A 154 -5.07 11.90 9.62
N LYS A 155 -4.89 10.60 9.82
CA LYS A 155 -5.90 9.70 10.39
C LYS A 155 -6.41 10.17 11.78
N ARG A 156 -5.60 10.96 12.51
CA ARG A 156 -5.94 11.49 13.85
C ARG A 156 -6.47 12.93 13.83
N ILE A 157 -6.26 13.67 12.75
CA ILE A 157 -6.54 15.11 12.66
C ILE A 157 -7.78 15.38 11.81
N THR A 158 -8.04 14.56 10.78
CA THR A 158 -9.12 14.81 9.80
C THR A 158 -10.16 13.72 9.80
N ASN A 159 -11.42 14.11 9.61
CA ASN A 159 -12.54 13.20 9.40
C ASN A 159 -12.56 12.55 8.00
N TRP A 160 -11.57 12.88 7.14
CA TRP A 160 -11.50 12.40 5.76
C TRP A 160 -10.16 11.72 5.44
N PRO A 161 -9.73 10.72 6.23
CA PRO A 161 -8.45 10.03 6.02
C PRO A 161 -8.38 9.31 4.67
N GLN A 162 -9.52 8.86 4.15
CA GLN A 162 -9.64 8.16 2.86
C GLN A 162 -9.25 9.04 1.67
N LEU A 163 -9.47 10.37 1.77
CA LEU A 163 -9.07 11.30 0.72
C LEU A 163 -7.55 11.33 0.55
N ILE A 164 -6.80 11.33 1.66
CA ILE A 164 -5.34 11.34 1.65
C ILE A 164 -4.79 9.98 1.20
N LEU A 165 -5.44 8.90 1.62
CA LEU A 165 -5.10 7.56 1.16
C LEU A 165 -5.30 7.43 -0.36
N GLY A 166 -6.40 7.94 -0.90
CA GLY A 166 -6.66 8.00 -2.33
C GLY A 166 -5.60 8.81 -3.09
N LEU A 167 -5.17 9.96 -2.53
CA LEU A 167 -4.06 10.75 -3.09
C LEU A 167 -2.76 9.92 -3.17
N ALA A 168 -2.44 9.18 -2.11
CA ALA A 168 -1.23 8.36 -2.06
C ALA A 168 -1.27 7.21 -3.08
N PHE A 169 -2.39 6.50 -3.19
CA PHE A 169 -2.51 5.38 -4.13
C PHE A 169 -2.50 5.83 -5.59
N ASN A 170 -3.22 6.90 -5.92
CA ASN A 170 -3.29 7.38 -7.29
C ASN A 170 -2.03 8.09 -7.76
N TRP A 171 -1.13 8.47 -6.84
CA TRP A 171 0.18 9.04 -7.19
C TRP A 171 0.96 8.15 -8.16
N GLY A 172 0.70 6.85 -8.10
CA GLY A 172 1.22 5.88 -9.03
C GLY A 172 0.96 6.20 -10.52
N ALA A 173 -0.17 6.84 -10.84
CA ALA A 173 -0.46 7.24 -12.22
C ALA A 173 0.57 8.26 -12.75
N LEU A 174 0.99 9.20 -11.91
CA LEU A 174 2.03 10.18 -12.24
C LEU A 174 3.40 9.52 -12.36
N VAL A 175 3.71 8.58 -11.46
CA VAL A 175 4.98 7.82 -11.49
C VAL A 175 5.06 6.96 -12.76
N GLY A 176 3.99 6.24 -13.12
CA GLY A 176 3.93 5.43 -14.32
C GLY A 176 4.11 6.25 -15.60
N TRP A 177 3.45 7.41 -15.67
CA TRP A 177 3.62 8.36 -16.79
C TRP A 177 5.05 8.90 -16.86
N GLY A 178 5.58 9.40 -15.73
CA GLY A 178 6.94 9.95 -15.64
C GLY A 178 8.02 8.94 -16.00
N ALA A 179 7.80 7.65 -15.71
CA ALA A 179 8.73 6.57 -16.02
C ALA A 179 9.02 6.45 -17.53
N VAL A 180 8.04 6.76 -18.36
CA VAL A 180 8.14 6.68 -19.83
C VAL A 180 8.62 8.01 -20.42
N LEU A 181 7.98 9.12 -20.05
CA LEU A 181 8.16 10.43 -20.70
C LEU A 181 9.17 11.35 -20.01
N GLY A 182 9.52 11.06 -18.73
CA GLY A 182 10.44 11.92 -17.98
C GLY A 182 9.91 13.32 -17.67
N SER A 183 8.62 13.55 -17.87
CA SER A 183 7.95 14.84 -17.63
C SER A 183 6.48 14.62 -17.27
N LEU A 184 5.83 15.60 -16.67
CA LEU A 184 4.37 15.59 -16.50
C LEU A 184 3.70 16.33 -17.65
N SER A 185 2.54 15.81 -18.05
CA SER A 185 1.65 16.49 -18.97
C SER A 185 0.19 16.34 -18.54
N TRP A 186 -0.68 17.15 -19.15
CA TRP A 186 -2.07 17.24 -18.76
C TRP A 186 -2.84 15.91 -18.67
N PRO A 187 -2.66 14.94 -19.59
CA PRO A 187 -3.31 13.64 -19.48
C PRO A 187 -2.98 12.85 -18.20
N ALA A 188 -1.73 12.93 -17.73
CA ALA A 188 -1.32 12.27 -16.48
C ALA A 188 -2.01 12.89 -15.27
N VAL A 189 -2.12 14.22 -15.24
CA VAL A 189 -2.79 14.97 -14.17
C VAL A 189 -4.29 14.66 -14.17
N MET A 190 -4.91 14.59 -15.34
CA MET A 190 -6.31 14.21 -15.49
C MET A 190 -6.57 12.79 -15.01
N LEU A 191 -5.71 11.84 -15.37
CA LEU A 191 -5.79 10.45 -14.90
C LEU A 191 -5.70 10.39 -13.36
N TYR A 192 -4.74 11.12 -12.77
CA TYR A 192 -4.58 11.22 -11.33
C TYR A 192 -5.83 11.75 -10.61
N VAL A 193 -6.41 12.81 -11.12
CA VAL A 193 -7.61 13.44 -10.56
C VAL A 193 -8.84 12.56 -10.74
N HIS A 194 -9.02 11.92 -11.91
CA HIS A 194 -10.15 11.03 -12.20
C HIS A 194 -10.14 9.77 -11.35
N ALA A 195 -8.99 9.13 -11.23
CA ALA A 195 -8.81 7.95 -10.39
C ALA A 195 -9.12 8.26 -8.91
N LYS A 196 -8.74 9.45 -8.43
CA LYS A 196 -9.10 9.96 -7.11
C LYS A 196 -10.61 10.11 -6.93
N GLY A 197 -11.30 10.69 -7.91
CA GLY A 197 -12.75 10.86 -7.89
C GLY A 197 -13.49 9.53 -7.78
N ALA A 198 -13.09 8.54 -8.57
CA ALA A 198 -13.71 7.22 -8.57
C ALA A 198 -13.54 6.45 -7.24
N GLN A 199 -12.37 6.54 -6.61
CA GLN A 199 -12.11 5.91 -5.30
C GLN A 199 -12.81 6.67 -4.17
N GLY A 200 -12.68 7.99 -4.11
CA GLY A 200 -13.32 8.81 -3.08
C GLY A 200 -14.86 8.71 -3.12
N PHE A 201 -15.44 8.66 -4.32
CA PHE A 201 -16.88 8.52 -4.50
C PHE A 201 -17.42 7.17 -4.01
N ARG A 202 -16.69 6.07 -4.26
CA ARG A 202 -17.11 4.73 -3.78
C ARG A 202 -17.13 4.64 -2.26
N TYR A 203 -16.20 5.29 -1.57
CA TYR A 203 -16.16 5.29 -0.10
C TYR A 203 -17.14 6.28 0.53
N ALA A 204 -17.49 7.38 -0.15
CA ALA A 204 -18.48 8.34 0.33
C ALA A 204 -19.93 7.83 0.20
N PHE A 205 -20.19 6.94 -0.75
CA PHE A 205 -21.53 6.41 -1.05
C PHE A 205 -21.69 4.92 -0.76
N ALA A 206 -20.73 4.27 -0.10
CA ALA A 206 -20.96 2.94 0.45
C ALA A 206 -22.10 3.00 1.50
N PRO A 207 -23.04 2.03 1.52
CA PRO A 207 -24.08 1.97 2.56
C PRO A 207 -23.40 1.89 3.94
N GLY A 208 -23.50 2.96 4.73
CA GLY A 208 -22.77 3.15 5.99
C GLY A 208 -21.68 4.23 5.97
N GLY A 209 -21.40 4.85 4.83
CA GLY A 209 -20.23 5.68 4.54
C GLY A 209 -20.25 7.13 4.99
N LEU A 210 -21.02 7.51 6.02
CA LEU A 210 -20.93 8.85 6.65
C LEU A 210 -20.25 8.83 8.01
N VAL A 211 -19.89 7.65 8.51
CA VAL A 211 -19.12 7.48 9.74
C VAL A 211 -17.84 6.79 9.34
N GLY A 212 -16.70 7.43 9.59
CA GLY A 212 -15.35 6.93 9.25
C GLY A 212 -14.96 5.65 9.98
N CYS A 213 -15.78 4.62 9.82
CA CYS A 213 -15.36 3.26 10.13
C CYS A 213 -14.47 2.81 8.96
N CYS A 214 -13.17 2.76 9.19
CA CYS A 214 -12.30 1.93 8.40
C CYS A 214 -12.99 0.56 8.26
N GLU A 215 -12.87 -0.10 7.12
CA GLU A 215 -13.37 -1.47 6.88
C GLU A 215 -12.96 -2.45 8.00
N ASP A 216 -12.14 -1.97 8.91
CA ASP A 216 -11.60 -2.60 10.08
C ASP A 216 -12.47 -2.45 11.35
N ASP A 217 -13.44 -1.52 11.41
CA ASP A 217 -14.16 -1.16 12.65
C ASP A 217 -15.68 -1.46 12.62
N ILE A 218 -16.19 -2.18 11.60
CA ILE A 218 -17.63 -2.46 11.45
C ILE A 218 -18.18 -3.37 12.58
N ALA A 219 -17.33 -4.07 13.30
CA ALA A 219 -17.76 -4.98 14.37
C ALA A 219 -18.00 -4.31 15.73
N ASP A 220 -17.51 -3.09 15.94
CA ASP A 220 -17.61 -2.39 17.23
C ASP A 220 -18.63 -1.23 17.22
N CYS A 221 -19.42 -1.05 16.15
CA CYS A 221 -20.49 -0.04 16.04
C CYS A 221 -21.89 -0.60 16.25
N THR A 222 -22.06 -1.77 16.93
CA THR A 222 -23.37 -2.26 17.39
C THR A 222 -23.45 -2.32 18.90
#